data_f7f0a582f40d2097cc9540efd60ce890
#
_entry.id   f7f0a582f40d2097cc9540efd60ce890
#
_cell.length_a   1.000
_cell.length_b   1.000
_cell.length_c   1.000
_cell.angle_alpha   90.00
_cell.angle_beta   90.00
_cell.angle_gamma   90.00
#
_symmetry.space_group_name_H-M   'P 1'
#
loop_
_entity.id
_entity.type
_entity.pdbx_description
1 polymer ?
#
loop_
_entity_poly.entity_id
_entity_poly.type
_entity_poly.pdbx_seq_one_letter_code
_entity_poly.pdbx_strand_id
1 'polypeptide(L)'
;NNLSVKIIGTFLIAAGTLLMIEKKDTHGQSIKNSWLIYALLSAVFAALTSILAKVGIDGVNSNLATAIRTVVVVIMAWVMVFITGAQGGMTHISRKSWIFLILSGLATGASWLCYYKAIQMGTVSKVVPIDKLSVIITLILAAVFLHEDFTPKSIIGSVLIAAGTLLMVF
;
A
#
# COMPACT_ATOMS: atom_id res chain seq x y z
N ASN A 1 -23.85 -7.82 15.39
CA ASN A 1 -24.20 -6.77 14.40
C ASN A 1 -23.41 -5.49 14.68
N ASN A 2 -22.13 -5.47 14.29
CA ASN A 2 -21.25 -4.36 14.65
C ASN A 2 -21.03 -3.41 13.46
N LEU A 3 -22.08 -3.06 12.71
CA LEU A 3 -21.97 -2.12 11.59
C LEU A 3 -21.47 -0.75 12.07
N SER A 4 -21.96 -0.28 13.22
CA SER A 4 -21.52 0.98 13.84
C SER A 4 -20.02 0.97 14.16
N VAL A 5 -19.53 -0.13 14.72
CA VAL A 5 -18.09 -0.28 15.04
C VAL A 5 -17.23 -0.26 13.79
N LYS A 6 -17.67 -0.92 12.73
CA LYS A 6 -16.96 -0.91 11.43
C LYS A 6 -16.95 0.48 10.80
N ILE A 7 -18.06 1.21 10.86
CA ILE A 7 -18.14 2.60 10.36
C ILE A 7 -17.19 3.51 11.15
N ILE A 8 -17.19 3.41 12.48
CA ILE A 8 -16.29 4.20 13.33
C ILE A 8 -14.83 3.85 13.04
N GLY A 9 -14.49 2.56 12.95
CA GLY A 9 -13.15 2.11 12.61
C GLY A 9 -12.66 2.63 11.25
N THR A 10 -13.53 2.57 10.23
CA THR A 10 -13.21 3.11 8.89
C THR A 10 -12.99 4.61 8.94
N PHE A 11 -13.82 5.35 9.69
CA PHE A 11 -13.68 6.78 9.86
C PHE A 11 -12.37 7.16 10.56
N LEU A 12 -11.97 6.41 11.61
CA LEU A 12 -10.71 6.61 12.32
C LEU A 12 -9.50 6.37 11.42
N ILE A 13 -9.52 5.31 10.60
CA ILE A 13 -8.45 5.03 9.63
C ILE A 13 -8.36 6.14 8.59
N ALA A 14 -9.49 6.57 8.04
CA ALA A 14 -9.53 7.66 7.06
C ALA A 14 -9.04 8.99 7.65
N ALA A 15 -9.49 9.35 8.86
CA ALA A 15 -9.06 10.55 9.55
C ALA A 15 -7.56 10.50 9.89
N GLY A 16 -7.06 9.38 10.37
CA GLY A 16 -5.64 9.16 10.63
C GLY A 16 -4.78 9.31 9.37
N THR A 17 -5.23 8.72 8.25
CA THR A 17 -4.53 8.85 6.96
C THR A 17 -4.53 10.29 6.46
N LEU A 18 -5.64 11.01 6.55
CA LEU A 18 -5.73 12.42 6.14
C LEU A 18 -4.86 13.34 7.01
N LEU A 19 -4.79 13.09 8.32
CA LEU A 19 -3.93 13.82 9.25
C LEU A 19 -2.43 13.68 8.92
N MET A 20 -2.04 12.53 8.39
CA MET A 20 -0.65 12.27 8.00
C MET A 20 -0.24 12.99 6.70
N ILE A 21 -1.21 13.49 5.93
CA ILE A 21 -0.94 14.27 4.72
C ILE A 21 -0.45 15.67 5.14
N GLU A 22 0.85 15.85 5.30
CA GLU A 22 1.46 17.16 5.51
C GLU A 22 1.59 17.91 4.18
N LYS A 23 1.06 19.14 4.15
CA LYS A 23 1.46 20.11 3.12
C LYS A 23 2.89 20.54 3.45
N LYS A 24 3.86 19.95 2.78
CA LYS A 24 5.21 20.50 2.77
C LYS A 24 5.13 21.78 1.92
N ASP A 25 5.25 22.93 2.57
CA ASP A 25 5.42 24.22 1.88
C ASP A 25 6.78 24.20 1.18
N THR A 26 6.80 23.68 -0.04
CA THR A 26 7.95 23.78 -0.92
C THR A 26 7.84 25.14 -1.60
N HIS A 27 8.61 26.11 -1.11
CA HIS A 27 8.84 27.38 -1.78
C HIS A 27 9.21 27.12 -3.26
N GLY A 28 8.35 27.54 -4.18
CA GLY A 28 8.76 27.90 -5.51
C GLY A 28 8.42 27.01 -6.69
N GLN A 29 7.49 26.04 -6.60
CA GLN A 29 6.83 25.52 -7.81
C GLN A 29 5.40 25.14 -7.50
N SER A 30 4.47 25.70 -8.28
CA SER A 30 3.07 25.26 -8.36
C SER A 30 3.02 23.82 -8.90
N ILE A 31 3.49 22.86 -8.13
CA ILE A 31 3.19 21.46 -8.35
C ILE A 31 1.77 21.30 -7.89
N LYS A 32 0.84 21.53 -8.84
CA LYS A 32 -0.57 21.17 -8.73
C LYS A 32 -0.68 19.90 -7.92
N ASN A 33 -1.72 19.78 -7.11
CA ASN A 33 -2.11 18.63 -6.27
C ASN A 33 -2.23 17.29 -7.04
N SER A 34 -1.44 17.13 -8.10
CA SER A 34 -1.41 15.95 -8.97
C SER A 34 -1.05 14.67 -8.20
N TRP A 35 -0.15 14.77 -7.22
CA TRP A 35 0.19 13.62 -6.37
C TRP A 35 -1.01 13.07 -5.60
N LEU A 36 -1.93 13.96 -5.17
CA LEU A 36 -3.15 13.56 -4.47
C LEU A 36 -4.11 12.80 -5.39
N ILE A 37 -4.21 13.21 -6.66
CA ILE A 37 -5.03 12.51 -7.66
C ILE A 37 -4.48 11.09 -7.87
N TYR A 38 -3.17 10.95 -8.04
CA TYR A 38 -2.54 9.63 -8.19
C TYR A 38 -2.71 8.78 -6.92
N ALA A 39 -2.62 9.37 -5.73
CA ALA A 39 -2.84 8.66 -4.47
C ALA A 39 -4.30 8.17 -4.34
N LEU A 40 -5.28 9.01 -4.69
CA LEU A 40 -6.70 8.62 -4.68
C LEU A 40 -7.01 7.53 -5.70
N LEU A 41 -6.50 7.65 -6.92
CA LEU A 41 -6.63 6.60 -7.94
C LEU A 41 -5.99 5.29 -7.47
N SER A 42 -4.81 5.34 -6.88
CA SER A 42 -4.16 4.17 -6.28
C SER A 42 -5.03 3.52 -5.21
N ALA A 43 -5.66 4.31 -4.34
CA ALA A 43 -6.55 3.78 -3.31
C ALA A 43 -7.78 3.08 -3.91
N VAL A 44 -8.39 3.64 -4.97
CA VAL A 44 -9.51 3.01 -5.68
C VAL A 44 -9.08 1.68 -6.30
N PHE A 45 -7.96 1.65 -7.03
CA PHE A 45 -7.47 0.41 -7.63
C PHE A 45 -7.04 -0.62 -6.57
N ALA A 46 -6.49 -0.21 -5.44
CA ALA A 46 -6.18 -1.10 -4.33
C ALA A 46 -7.45 -1.73 -3.72
N ALA A 47 -8.53 -0.96 -3.58
CA ALA A 47 -9.81 -1.47 -3.12
C ALA A 47 -10.40 -2.48 -4.11
N LEU A 48 -10.43 -2.15 -5.40
CA LEU A 48 -10.85 -3.07 -6.46
C LEU A 48 -10.02 -4.35 -6.46
N THR A 49 -8.70 -4.24 -6.34
CA THR A 49 -7.80 -5.40 -6.25
C THR A 49 -8.20 -6.33 -5.10
N SER A 50 -8.52 -5.79 -3.92
CA SER A 50 -8.87 -6.60 -2.75
C SER A 50 -10.18 -7.37 -2.95
N ILE A 51 -11.18 -6.76 -3.59
CA ILE A 51 -12.47 -7.40 -3.88
C ILE A 51 -12.32 -8.44 -4.99
N LEU A 52 -11.68 -8.07 -6.10
CA LEU A 52 -11.45 -9.00 -7.22
C LEU A 52 -10.59 -10.19 -6.81
N ALA A 53 -9.58 -9.96 -5.95
CA ALA A 53 -8.77 -11.02 -5.39
C ALA A 53 -9.60 -12.02 -4.57
N LYS A 54 -10.53 -11.53 -3.72
CA LYS A 54 -11.39 -12.41 -2.91
C LYS A 54 -12.26 -13.30 -3.80
N VAL A 55 -12.80 -12.76 -4.87
CA VAL A 55 -13.61 -13.53 -5.83
C VAL A 55 -12.74 -14.50 -6.63
N GLY A 56 -11.57 -14.05 -7.11
CA GLY A 56 -10.70 -14.85 -7.97
C GLY A 56 -9.93 -15.96 -7.26
N ILE A 57 -9.79 -15.88 -5.93
CA ILE A 57 -9.05 -16.88 -5.14
C ILE A 57 -9.96 -18.00 -4.61
N ASP A 58 -11.28 -17.88 -4.81
CA ASP A 58 -12.22 -18.88 -4.37
C ASP A 58 -12.02 -20.19 -5.14
N GLY A 59 -11.80 -21.29 -4.41
CA GLY A 59 -11.50 -22.61 -4.99
C GLY A 59 -10.10 -22.73 -5.65
N VAL A 60 -9.25 -21.70 -5.64
CA VAL A 60 -7.91 -21.71 -6.24
C VAL A 60 -6.85 -21.64 -5.14
N ASN A 61 -5.72 -22.35 -5.34
CA ASN A 61 -4.59 -22.20 -4.42
C ASN A 61 -4.06 -20.76 -4.41
N SER A 62 -3.90 -20.16 -3.20
CA SER A 62 -3.51 -18.77 -3.05
C SER A 62 -2.17 -18.43 -3.72
N ASN A 63 -1.20 -19.36 -3.70
CA ASN A 63 0.09 -19.16 -4.34
C ASN A 63 -0.05 -19.11 -5.86
N LEU A 64 -0.88 -20.00 -6.42
CA LEU A 64 -1.16 -20.03 -7.87
C LEU A 64 -1.90 -18.74 -8.31
N ALA A 65 -2.90 -18.32 -7.56
CA ALA A 65 -3.61 -17.07 -7.84
C ALA A 65 -2.66 -15.84 -7.77
N THR A 66 -1.76 -15.81 -6.79
CA THR A 66 -0.73 -14.78 -6.70
C THR A 66 0.21 -14.80 -7.89
N ALA A 67 0.66 -15.98 -8.34
CA ALA A 67 1.55 -16.13 -9.47
C ALA A 67 0.90 -15.63 -10.77
N ILE A 68 -0.31 -16.09 -11.09
CA ILE A 68 -1.06 -15.67 -12.28
C ILE A 68 -1.22 -14.14 -12.31
N ARG A 69 -1.66 -13.56 -11.21
CA ARG A 69 -1.82 -12.11 -11.10
C ARG A 69 -0.49 -11.37 -11.29
N THR A 70 0.59 -11.89 -10.72
CA THR A 70 1.92 -11.25 -10.83
C THR A 70 2.40 -11.22 -12.26
N VAL A 71 2.14 -12.27 -13.05
CA VAL A 71 2.46 -12.27 -14.50
C VAL A 71 1.74 -11.13 -15.22
N VAL A 72 0.45 -10.93 -14.94
CA VAL A 72 -0.32 -9.82 -15.53
C VAL A 72 0.28 -8.46 -15.14
N VAL A 73 0.65 -8.28 -13.87
CA VAL A 73 1.26 -7.04 -13.38
C VAL A 73 2.62 -6.79 -14.05
N VAL A 74 3.45 -7.83 -14.22
CA VAL A 74 4.74 -7.72 -14.89
C VAL A 74 4.56 -7.31 -16.35
N ILE A 75 3.63 -7.96 -17.08
CA ILE A 75 3.35 -7.60 -18.47
C ILE A 75 2.90 -6.14 -18.56
N MET A 76 1.94 -5.73 -17.72
CA MET A 76 1.44 -4.36 -17.69
C MET A 76 2.55 -3.34 -17.39
N ALA A 77 3.44 -3.64 -16.43
CA ALA A 77 4.57 -2.78 -16.11
C ALA A 77 5.53 -2.61 -17.30
N TRP A 78 5.86 -3.71 -18.00
CA TRP A 78 6.72 -3.64 -19.20
C TRP A 78 6.07 -2.90 -20.37
N VAL A 79 4.76 -3.10 -20.58
CA VAL A 79 4.02 -2.33 -21.59
C VAL A 79 4.14 -0.83 -21.30
N MET A 80 4.01 -0.42 -20.04
CA MET A 80 4.18 0.98 -19.67
C MET A 80 5.61 1.49 -19.90
N VAL A 81 6.64 0.67 -19.63
CA VAL A 81 8.04 1.02 -19.91
C VAL A 81 8.25 1.25 -21.41
N PHE A 82 7.65 0.42 -22.28
CA PHE A 82 7.75 0.58 -23.72
C PHE A 82 6.98 1.81 -24.24
N ILE A 83 5.77 2.05 -23.74
CA ILE A 83 4.95 3.22 -24.11
C ILE A 83 5.65 4.52 -23.73
N THR A 84 6.29 4.56 -22.55
CA THR A 84 6.98 5.75 -22.08
C THR A 84 8.40 5.92 -22.63
N GLY A 85 8.91 4.94 -23.38
CA GLY A 85 10.27 4.96 -23.92
C GLY A 85 11.37 4.85 -22.86
N ALA A 86 11.02 4.39 -21.64
CA ALA A 86 11.93 4.36 -20.50
C ALA A 86 12.98 3.24 -20.55
N GLN A 87 12.91 2.35 -21.54
CA GLN A 87 13.84 1.21 -21.66
C GLN A 87 15.31 1.62 -21.78
N GLY A 88 15.59 2.78 -22.39
CA GLY A 88 16.96 3.30 -22.49
C GLY A 88 17.61 3.66 -21.15
N GLY A 89 16.81 3.91 -20.11
CA GLY A 89 17.29 4.22 -18.75
C GLY A 89 17.89 3.03 -18.00
N MET A 90 17.63 1.80 -18.43
CA MET A 90 18.10 0.58 -17.75
C MET A 90 19.63 0.50 -17.63
N THR A 91 20.34 1.00 -18.63
CA THR A 91 21.82 1.01 -18.66
C THR A 91 22.45 2.02 -17.69
N HIS A 92 21.68 3.00 -17.25
CA HIS A 92 22.13 4.06 -16.33
C HIS A 92 21.79 3.78 -14.86
N ILE A 93 21.13 2.64 -14.56
CA ILE A 93 20.78 2.28 -13.19
C ILE A 93 22.03 1.85 -12.42
N SER A 94 22.29 2.50 -11.27
CA SER A 94 23.42 2.17 -10.43
C SER A 94 23.29 0.76 -9.83
N ARG A 95 24.43 0.08 -9.59
CA ARG A 95 24.45 -1.24 -8.94
C ARG A 95 23.72 -1.23 -7.58
N LYS A 96 23.85 -0.13 -6.82
CA LYS A 96 23.15 0.06 -5.55
C LYS A 96 21.63 0.06 -5.76
N SER A 97 21.13 0.80 -6.74
CA SER A 97 19.70 0.85 -7.06
C SER A 97 19.17 -0.53 -7.48
N TRP A 98 19.92 -1.29 -8.27
CA TRP A 98 19.54 -2.65 -8.64
C TRP A 98 19.32 -3.56 -7.41
N ILE A 99 20.26 -3.52 -6.45
CA ILE A 99 20.16 -4.33 -5.23
C ILE A 99 18.89 -3.96 -4.45
N PHE A 100 18.64 -2.66 -4.23
CA PHE A 100 17.47 -2.21 -3.49
C PHE A 100 16.15 -2.52 -4.22
N LEU A 101 16.11 -2.40 -5.53
CA LEU A 101 14.92 -2.76 -6.33
C LEU A 101 14.63 -4.27 -6.26
N ILE A 102 15.64 -5.11 -6.32
CA ILE A 102 15.49 -6.57 -6.16
C ILE A 102 14.99 -6.90 -4.77
N LEU A 103 15.60 -6.34 -3.71
CA LEU A 103 15.17 -6.56 -2.33
C LEU A 103 13.72 -6.09 -2.11
N SER A 104 13.36 -4.93 -2.65
CA SER A 104 11.98 -4.43 -2.61
C SER A 104 11.01 -5.35 -3.33
N GLY A 105 11.41 -5.88 -4.49
CA GLY A 105 10.60 -6.86 -5.23
C GLY A 105 10.37 -8.15 -4.43
N LEU A 106 11.41 -8.68 -3.78
CA LEU A 106 11.30 -9.85 -2.91
C LEU A 106 10.37 -9.59 -1.72
N ALA A 107 10.51 -8.44 -1.06
CA ALA A 107 9.66 -8.05 0.05
C ALA A 107 8.19 -7.90 -0.39
N THR A 108 7.95 -7.29 -1.56
CA THR A 108 6.60 -7.17 -2.15
C THR A 108 6.00 -8.53 -2.46
N GLY A 109 6.77 -9.44 -3.05
CA GLY A 109 6.32 -10.80 -3.35
C GLY A 109 5.93 -11.57 -2.08
N ALA A 110 6.77 -11.52 -1.05
CA ALA A 110 6.49 -12.13 0.24
C ALA A 110 5.22 -11.54 0.89
N SER A 111 5.08 -10.21 0.87
CA SER A 111 3.89 -9.52 1.37
C SER A 111 2.62 -10.00 0.65
N TRP A 112 2.64 -10.08 -0.67
CA TRP A 112 1.49 -10.52 -1.45
C TRP A 112 1.12 -11.99 -1.19
N LEU A 113 2.09 -12.88 -1.07
CA LEU A 113 1.81 -14.28 -0.71
C LEU A 113 1.09 -14.37 0.64
N CYS A 114 1.56 -13.65 1.65
CA CYS A 114 0.90 -13.60 2.95
C CYS A 114 -0.50 -12.95 2.88
N TYR A 115 -0.63 -11.84 2.17
CA TYR A 115 -1.88 -11.10 2.03
C TYR A 115 -2.97 -11.93 1.34
N TYR A 116 -2.63 -12.60 0.22
CA TYR A 116 -3.59 -13.45 -0.50
C TYR A 116 -3.99 -14.67 0.31
N LYS A 117 -3.05 -15.25 1.04
CA LYS A 117 -3.37 -16.35 1.96
C LYS A 117 -4.30 -15.86 3.08
N ALA A 118 -4.07 -14.69 3.63
CA ALA A 118 -4.94 -14.10 4.63
C ALA A 118 -6.35 -13.81 4.09
N ILE A 119 -6.48 -13.25 2.88
CA ILE A 119 -7.79 -13.03 2.23
C ILE A 119 -8.51 -14.35 1.94
N GLN A 120 -7.79 -15.41 1.58
CA GLN A 120 -8.39 -16.72 1.35
C GLN A 120 -9.00 -17.29 2.64
N MET A 121 -8.26 -17.21 3.75
CA MET A 121 -8.68 -17.77 5.04
C MET A 121 -9.63 -16.87 5.82
N GLY A 122 -9.55 -15.56 5.62
CA GLY A 122 -10.28 -14.55 6.38
C GLY A 122 -11.32 -13.77 5.57
N THR A 123 -11.94 -12.81 6.25
CA THR A 123 -12.84 -11.83 5.62
C THR A 123 -12.07 -10.60 5.19
N VAL A 124 -12.33 -10.09 3.98
CA VAL A 124 -11.68 -8.89 3.43
C VAL A 124 -11.79 -7.70 4.39
N SER A 125 -12.96 -7.55 5.03
CA SER A 125 -13.22 -6.45 5.97
C SER A 125 -12.34 -6.45 7.23
N LYS A 126 -11.69 -7.58 7.55
CA LYS A 126 -10.72 -7.69 8.65
C LYS A 126 -9.28 -7.65 8.15
N VAL A 127 -8.99 -8.33 7.04
CA VAL A 127 -7.63 -8.44 6.51
C VAL A 127 -7.12 -7.09 5.98
N VAL A 128 -7.96 -6.35 5.23
CA VAL A 128 -7.56 -5.05 4.66
C VAL A 128 -7.19 -4.01 5.72
N PRO A 129 -7.93 -3.83 6.82
CA PRO A 129 -7.48 -2.94 7.90
C PRO A 129 -6.17 -3.37 8.55
N ILE A 130 -5.96 -4.67 8.79
CA ILE A 130 -4.71 -5.17 9.38
C ILE A 130 -3.51 -4.82 8.49
N ASP A 131 -3.66 -4.93 7.17
CA ASP A 131 -2.62 -4.54 6.22
C ASP A 131 -2.19 -3.07 6.39
N LYS A 132 -3.11 -2.19 6.82
CA LYS A 132 -2.81 -0.78 7.09
C LYS A 132 -1.90 -0.55 8.30
N LEU A 133 -1.69 -1.54 9.17
CA LEU A 133 -0.68 -1.46 10.22
C LEU A 133 0.75 -1.37 9.64
N SER A 134 0.94 -1.77 8.38
CA SER A 134 2.19 -1.57 7.64
C SER A 134 2.61 -0.09 7.60
N VAL A 135 1.68 0.85 7.63
CA VAL A 135 1.97 2.29 7.69
C VAL A 135 2.76 2.64 8.95
N ILE A 136 2.39 2.06 10.09
CA ILE A 136 3.09 2.30 11.38
C ILE A 136 4.50 1.73 11.32
N ILE A 137 4.64 0.51 10.80
CA ILE A 137 5.94 -0.14 10.62
C ILE A 137 6.81 0.69 9.67
N THR A 138 6.24 1.18 8.58
CA THR A 138 6.95 2.03 7.62
C THR A 138 7.46 3.31 8.27
N LEU A 139 6.65 3.98 9.12
CA LEU A 139 7.09 5.17 9.83
C LEU A 139 8.27 4.87 10.77
N ILE A 140 8.18 3.79 11.56
CA ILE A 140 9.27 3.38 12.45
C ILE A 140 10.55 3.12 11.64
N LEU A 141 10.44 2.40 10.53
CA LEU A 141 11.59 2.11 9.67
C LEU A 141 12.13 3.39 9.00
N ALA A 142 11.26 4.32 8.57
CA ALA A 142 11.68 5.60 8.02
C ALA A 142 12.46 6.44 9.04
N ALA A 143 12.03 6.48 10.28
CA ALA A 143 12.79 7.16 11.34
C ALA A 143 14.13 6.51 11.64
N VAL A 144 14.18 5.18 11.69
CA VAL A 144 15.41 4.44 12.03
C VAL A 144 16.42 4.42 10.89
N PHE A 145 15.97 4.21 9.63
CA PHE A 145 16.87 4.03 8.49
C PHE A 145 17.08 5.29 7.66
N LEU A 146 16.05 6.13 7.55
CA LEU A 146 16.10 7.36 6.75
C LEU A 146 16.34 8.59 7.62
N HIS A 147 16.34 8.43 8.97
CA HIS A 147 16.50 9.52 9.95
C HIS A 147 15.47 10.64 9.72
N GLU A 148 14.24 10.25 9.33
CA GLU A 148 13.13 11.20 9.18
C GLU A 148 12.54 11.54 10.55
N ASP A 149 12.31 12.82 10.80
CA ASP A 149 11.72 13.29 12.04
C ASP A 149 10.22 12.96 12.09
N PHE A 150 9.77 12.47 13.22
CA PHE A 150 8.34 12.29 13.48
C PHE A 150 7.67 13.63 13.70
N THR A 151 6.73 13.96 12.85
CA THR A 151 5.86 15.09 13.16
C THR A 151 4.75 14.65 14.13
N PRO A 152 4.28 15.53 15.02
CA PRO A 152 3.17 15.22 15.93
C PRO A 152 1.93 14.72 15.17
N LYS A 153 1.69 15.22 13.97
CA LYS A 153 0.58 14.79 13.11
C LYS A 153 0.74 13.34 12.64
N SER A 154 1.97 12.93 12.27
CA SER A 154 2.26 11.55 11.88
C SER A 154 2.03 10.57 13.03
N ILE A 155 2.40 10.96 14.25
CA ILE A 155 2.17 10.15 15.46
C ILE A 155 0.67 9.99 15.73
N ILE A 156 -0.07 11.10 15.76
CA ILE A 156 -1.53 11.08 16.00
C ILE A 156 -2.24 10.28 14.90
N GLY A 157 -1.87 10.49 13.63
CA GLY A 157 -2.42 9.75 12.50
C GLY A 157 -2.19 8.24 12.61
N SER A 158 -0.98 7.82 13.01
CA SER A 158 -0.65 6.41 13.23
C SER A 158 -1.47 5.79 14.36
N VAL A 159 -1.65 6.49 15.47
CA VAL A 159 -2.48 6.04 16.59
C VAL A 159 -3.94 5.87 16.17
N LEU A 160 -4.48 6.80 15.38
CA LEU A 160 -5.83 6.71 14.84
C LEU A 160 -6.00 5.51 13.89
N ILE A 161 -5.02 5.26 13.02
CA ILE A 161 -5.01 4.08 12.13
C ILE A 161 -4.97 2.79 12.96
N ALA A 162 -4.10 2.72 13.98
CA ALA A 162 -4.02 1.57 14.86
C ALA A 162 -5.34 1.31 15.60
N ALA A 163 -5.90 2.34 16.22
CA ALA A 163 -7.16 2.25 16.96
C ALA A 163 -8.32 1.83 16.03
N GLY A 164 -8.44 2.44 14.84
CA GLY A 164 -9.45 2.10 13.85
C GLY A 164 -9.31 0.67 13.35
N THR A 165 -8.08 0.21 13.12
CA THR A 165 -7.81 -1.18 12.71
C THR A 165 -8.22 -2.17 13.79
N LEU A 166 -7.83 -1.94 15.04
CA LEU A 166 -8.20 -2.79 16.16
C LEU A 166 -9.72 -2.88 16.34
N LEU A 167 -10.43 -1.75 16.25
CA LEU A 167 -11.89 -1.70 16.29
C LEU A 167 -12.57 -2.51 15.17
N MET A 168 -11.95 -2.62 14.01
CA MET A 168 -12.51 -3.39 12.89
C MET A 168 -12.24 -4.89 13.00
N VAL A 169 -11.19 -5.28 13.71
CA VAL A 169 -10.78 -6.69 13.84
C VAL A 169 -11.55 -7.38 14.98
N PHE A 170 -11.74 -6.69 16.09
CA PHE A 170 -12.44 -7.18 17.28
C PHE A 170 -13.89 -6.71 17.32
#